data_88a9e5c5816328788986d6735f0870f3
#
_entry.id   88a9e5c5816328788986d6735f0870f3
#
_cell.length_a   1.000
_cell.length_b   1.000
_cell.length_c   1.000
_cell.angle_alpha   90.00
_cell.angle_beta   90.00
_cell.angle_gamma   90.00
#
_symmetry.space_group_name_H-M   'P 1'
#
loop_
_entity.id
_entity.type
_entity.pdbx_description
1 polymer ?
#
loop_
_entity_poly.entity_id
_entity_poly.type
_entity_poly.pdbx_seq_one_letter_code
_entity_poly.pdbx_strand_id
1 'polypeptide(L)'
;MITRRLLLGGAAVLATPRILRAQAPLRVGDQRGNARAVMEASGQLAGFGDRIAWSEFPAAAPLVEALNADAIDTGLVGDAPFTFGAAAGVPIKAIAATRENRGGLAIMVPKDSPVQSIQDLKGKRIATGRGSIGHQVVLAALENAGLPLDAVRFVFLLPADAKAAYSSGAVDAWATWEPYVSQEELLSGARRIANGEGITPGLGFQAARTEAIAARRPELAEFVRRLAAARAWANANVSGYAKTWSGLMNVPAPVAEHWFKRAGTRVVTIDDSVAVDEQKNIDLYVRAGLVRRRIEARDLLDPSFNDAIQAGLRSA
;
A
#
# COMPACT_ATOMS: atom_id res chain seq x y z
N MET A 1 -21.71 -84.78 21.76
CA MET A 1 -21.36 -83.61 22.57
C MET A 1 -20.55 -82.67 21.70
N ILE A 2 -21.15 -81.57 21.20
CA ILE A 2 -20.51 -80.59 20.26
C ILE A 2 -20.29 -79.29 21.05
N THR A 3 -19.04 -78.95 21.26
CA THR A 3 -18.65 -77.71 21.93
C THR A 3 -18.51 -76.59 20.92
N ARG A 4 -19.38 -75.56 21.03
CA ARG A 4 -19.32 -74.30 20.28
C ARG A 4 -18.21 -73.43 20.86
N ARG A 5 -17.16 -73.09 20.06
CA ARG A 5 -16.21 -72.06 20.34
C ARG A 5 -16.71 -70.75 19.72
N LEU A 6 -17.03 -69.76 20.54
CA LEU A 6 -17.31 -68.37 20.15
C LEU A 6 -15.98 -67.66 19.81
N LEU A 7 -15.83 -67.27 18.56
CA LEU A 7 -14.76 -66.31 18.10
C LEU A 7 -15.27 -64.89 18.33
N LEU A 8 -14.72 -64.23 19.32
CA LEU A 8 -14.87 -62.77 19.50
C LEU A 8 -13.87 -62.06 18.55
N GLY A 9 -14.36 -61.57 17.41
CA GLY A 9 -13.60 -60.67 16.51
C GLY A 9 -13.57 -59.27 17.07
N GLY A 10 -12.46 -58.86 17.67
CA GLY A 10 -12.21 -57.48 18.05
C GLY A 10 -11.95 -56.64 16.82
N ALA A 11 -12.84 -55.72 16.47
CA ALA A 11 -12.58 -54.69 15.45
C ALA A 11 -11.61 -53.64 16.02
N ALA A 12 -10.34 -53.73 15.65
CA ALA A 12 -9.38 -52.68 15.92
C ALA A 12 -9.68 -51.50 15.01
N VAL A 13 -10.26 -50.43 15.57
CA VAL A 13 -10.38 -49.12 14.89
C VAL A 13 -8.98 -48.51 14.74
N LEU A 14 -8.39 -48.64 13.55
CA LEU A 14 -7.16 -47.95 13.19
C LEU A 14 -7.47 -46.45 13.12
N ALA A 15 -7.20 -45.73 14.21
CA ALA A 15 -7.15 -44.27 14.21
C ALA A 15 -5.99 -43.84 13.31
N THR A 16 -6.26 -43.51 12.06
CA THR A 16 -5.31 -42.87 11.18
C THR A 16 -4.90 -41.54 11.81
N PRO A 17 -3.60 -41.30 12.09
CA PRO A 17 -3.17 -40.01 12.57
C PRO A 17 -3.51 -38.97 11.49
N ARG A 18 -4.37 -38.02 11.82
CA ARG A 18 -4.51 -36.80 11.01
C ARG A 18 -3.16 -36.10 11.05
N ILE A 19 -2.37 -36.28 10.00
CA ILE A 19 -1.20 -35.42 9.76
C ILE A 19 -1.78 -34.02 9.61
N LEU A 20 -1.62 -33.19 10.65
CA LEU A 20 -1.84 -31.74 10.54
C LEU A 20 -0.82 -31.28 9.48
N ARG A 21 -1.28 -31.15 8.26
CA ARG A 21 -0.46 -30.55 7.21
C ARG A 21 -0.23 -29.12 7.65
N ALA A 22 1.00 -28.74 7.98
CA ALA A 22 1.35 -27.37 8.29
C ALA A 22 0.83 -26.50 7.13
N GLN A 23 -0.04 -25.57 7.46
CA GLN A 23 -0.62 -24.67 6.46
C GLN A 23 0.50 -23.86 5.83
N ALA A 24 0.55 -23.77 4.51
CA ALA A 24 1.57 -23.01 3.80
C ALA A 24 1.58 -21.54 4.30
N PRO A 25 2.75 -20.89 4.41
CA PRO A 25 2.83 -19.50 4.87
C PRO A 25 1.94 -18.57 4.04
N LEU A 26 1.39 -17.52 4.67
CA LEU A 26 0.70 -16.44 3.98
C LEU A 26 1.70 -15.68 3.12
N ARG A 27 1.46 -15.59 1.82
CA ARG A 27 2.34 -14.89 0.87
C ARG A 27 2.00 -13.40 0.88
N VAL A 28 2.91 -12.58 1.41
CA VAL A 28 2.68 -11.13 1.58
C VAL A 28 3.66 -10.35 0.71
N GLY A 29 3.11 -9.53 -0.19
CA GLY A 29 3.87 -8.53 -0.91
C GLY A 29 4.10 -7.29 -0.07
N ASP A 30 5.35 -6.82 0.01
CA ASP A 30 5.71 -5.61 0.72
C ASP A 30 6.52 -4.66 -0.19
N GLN A 31 6.20 -3.39 -0.15
CA GLN A 31 7.09 -2.36 -0.66
C GLN A 31 8.14 -2.11 0.42
N ARG A 32 9.41 -2.30 0.08
CA ARG A 32 10.51 -2.28 1.03
C ARG A 32 10.40 -1.15 2.06
N GLY A 33 10.48 -1.51 3.34
CA GLY A 33 10.37 -0.54 4.44
C GLY A 33 8.94 -0.19 4.84
N ASN A 34 7.92 -0.91 4.36
CA ASN A 34 6.51 -0.62 4.66
C ASN A 34 5.94 -1.55 5.75
N ALA A 35 5.06 -2.50 5.42
CA ALA A 35 4.35 -3.32 6.40
C ALA A 35 5.30 -4.19 7.22
N ARG A 36 6.24 -4.87 6.56
CA ARG A 36 7.23 -5.72 7.23
C ARG A 36 8.04 -4.92 8.25
N ALA A 37 8.59 -3.78 7.86
CA ALA A 37 9.45 -2.96 8.71
C ALA A 37 8.73 -2.50 9.99
N VAL A 38 7.48 -2.04 9.90
CA VAL A 38 6.74 -1.59 11.07
C VAL A 38 6.32 -2.75 11.96
N MET A 39 5.96 -3.91 11.40
CA MET A 39 5.59 -5.10 12.18
C MET A 39 6.80 -5.71 12.90
N GLU A 40 7.98 -5.71 12.29
CA GLU A 40 9.25 -6.12 12.93
C GLU A 40 9.60 -5.16 14.07
N ALA A 41 9.64 -3.86 13.81
CA ALA A 41 10.02 -2.84 14.78
C ALA A 41 9.09 -2.79 16.01
N SER A 42 7.80 -3.05 15.81
CA SER A 42 6.79 -3.07 16.88
C SER A 42 6.68 -4.41 17.61
N GLY A 43 7.44 -5.44 17.21
CA GLY A 43 7.34 -6.80 17.77
C GLY A 43 6.08 -7.57 17.33
N GLN A 44 5.29 -7.05 16.40
CA GLN A 44 4.03 -7.68 15.96
C GLN A 44 4.25 -8.95 15.11
N LEU A 45 5.48 -9.29 14.73
CA LEU A 45 5.82 -10.57 14.09
C LEU A 45 6.10 -11.70 15.09
N ALA A 46 6.22 -11.42 16.40
CA ALA A 46 6.44 -12.46 17.41
C ALA A 46 5.35 -13.54 17.36
N GLY A 47 5.75 -14.82 17.20
CA GLY A 47 4.85 -15.98 17.08
C GLY A 47 3.97 -15.99 15.83
N PHE A 48 4.25 -15.12 14.85
CA PHE A 48 3.51 -15.04 13.59
C PHE A 48 4.43 -14.96 12.36
N GLY A 49 5.65 -14.47 12.50
CA GLY A 49 6.59 -14.25 11.39
C GLY A 49 6.85 -15.49 10.56
N ASP A 50 7.01 -16.67 11.20
CA ASP A 50 7.24 -17.95 10.52
C ASP A 50 6.05 -18.42 9.66
N ARG A 51 4.90 -17.79 9.83
CA ARG A 51 3.68 -18.05 9.06
C ARG A 51 3.52 -17.11 7.86
N ILE A 52 4.50 -16.24 7.59
CA ILE A 52 4.49 -15.27 6.50
C ILE A 52 5.68 -15.52 5.58
N ALA A 53 5.40 -15.62 4.28
CA ALA A 53 6.41 -15.55 3.22
C ALA A 53 6.37 -14.15 2.59
N TRP A 54 7.41 -13.37 2.85
CA TRP A 54 7.54 -12.01 2.33
C TRP A 54 8.15 -11.98 0.93
N SER A 55 7.59 -11.15 0.05
CA SER A 55 8.16 -10.78 -1.24
C SER A 55 8.28 -9.26 -1.34
N GLU A 56 9.47 -8.75 -1.65
CA GLU A 56 9.71 -7.30 -1.76
C GLU A 56 9.52 -6.79 -3.19
N PHE A 57 8.91 -5.60 -3.29
CA PHE A 57 8.62 -4.94 -4.56
C PHE A 57 9.12 -3.48 -4.55
N PRO A 58 9.66 -2.98 -5.67
CA PRO A 58 10.15 -1.58 -5.76
C PRO A 58 9.03 -0.55 -5.83
N ALA A 59 7.81 -0.96 -6.19
CA ALA A 59 6.64 -0.10 -6.32
C ALA A 59 5.35 -0.92 -6.29
N ALA A 60 4.20 -0.25 -6.21
CA ALA A 60 2.90 -0.90 -6.14
C ALA A 60 2.49 -1.62 -7.44
N ALA A 61 2.88 -1.13 -8.62
CA ALA A 61 2.49 -1.77 -9.89
C ALA A 61 2.97 -3.21 -10.01
N PRO A 62 4.27 -3.55 -9.83
CA PRO A 62 4.72 -4.94 -9.85
C PRO A 62 4.13 -5.79 -8.70
N LEU A 63 3.76 -5.19 -7.56
CA LEU A 63 3.05 -5.90 -6.50
C LEU A 63 1.62 -6.28 -6.94
N VAL A 64 0.90 -5.38 -7.62
CA VAL A 64 -0.43 -5.67 -8.18
C VAL A 64 -0.35 -6.74 -9.28
N GLU A 65 0.70 -6.72 -10.09
CA GLU A 65 0.97 -7.79 -11.08
C GLU A 65 1.20 -9.15 -10.39
N ALA A 66 1.92 -9.17 -9.27
CA ALA A 66 2.14 -10.39 -8.48
C ALA A 66 0.83 -10.92 -7.83
N LEU A 67 -0.07 -10.03 -7.39
CA LEU A 67 -1.43 -10.40 -6.97
C LEU A 67 -2.21 -11.02 -8.13
N ASN A 68 -2.15 -10.42 -9.32
CA ASN A 68 -2.83 -10.95 -10.50
C ASN A 68 -2.31 -12.33 -10.92
N ALA A 69 -1.00 -12.54 -10.81
CA ALA A 69 -0.34 -13.80 -11.17
C ALA A 69 -0.41 -14.91 -10.10
N ASP A 70 -1.18 -14.71 -9.01
CA ASP A 70 -1.21 -15.64 -7.86
C ASP A 70 0.16 -15.92 -7.22
N ALA A 71 1.08 -14.98 -7.32
CA ALA A 71 2.39 -15.10 -6.68
C ALA A 71 2.35 -14.70 -5.19
N ILE A 72 1.43 -13.81 -4.80
CA ILE A 72 1.18 -13.38 -3.42
C ILE A 72 -0.31 -13.37 -3.11
N ASP A 73 -0.67 -13.48 -1.83
CA ASP A 73 -2.05 -13.52 -1.33
C ASP A 73 -2.58 -12.12 -1.01
N THR A 74 -1.70 -11.26 -0.51
CA THR A 74 -2.06 -9.89 -0.07
C THR A 74 -0.85 -8.96 -0.12
N GLY A 75 -1.11 -7.64 -0.16
CA GLY A 75 -0.08 -6.61 -0.08
C GLY A 75 -0.66 -5.22 0.05
N LEU A 76 0.12 -4.30 0.66
CA LEU A 76 -0.28 -2.91 0.84
C LEU A 76 0.08 -2.09 -0.39
N VAL A 77 -0.91 -1.42 -0.95
CA VAL A 77 -0.76 -0.53 -2.12
C VAL A 77 -1.50 0.80 -1.88
N GLY A 78 -1.11 1.85 -2.58
CA GLY A 78 -1.87 3.10 -2.59
C GLY A 78 -3.22 2.94 -3.30
N ASP A 79 -4.12 3.89 -3.08
CA ASP A 79 -5.44 3.95 -3.69
C ASP A 79 -5.39 3.93 -5.23
N ALA A 80 -4.51 4.72 -5.85
CA ALA A 80 -4.35 4.75 -7.30
C ALA A 80 -3.98 3.37 -7.90
N PRO A 81 -2.88 2.70 -7.53
CA PRO A 81 -2.55 1.39 -8.07
C PRO A 81 -3.60 0.31 -7.75
N PHE A 82 -4.31 0.42 -6.61
CA PHE A 82 -5.44 -0.45 -6.29
C PHE A 82 -6.58 -0.29 -7.31
N THR A 83 -7.02 0.94 -7.53
CA THR A 83 -8.05 1.27 -8.53
C THR A 83 -7.68 0.80 -9.93
N PHE A 84 -6.44 1.06 -10.38
CA PHE A 84 -5.99 0.63 -11.71
C PHE A 84 -5.95 -0.89 -11.84
N GLY A 85 -5.49 -1.61 -10.82
CA GLY A 85 -5.51 -3.07 -10.79
C GLY A 85 -6.93 -3.62 -10.89
N ALA A 86 -7.83 -3.12 -10.06
CA ALA A 86 -9.24 -3.53 -10.06
C ALA A 86 -9.93 -3.21 -11.40
N ALA A 87 -9.68 -2.03 -11.96
CA ALA A 87 -10.22 -1.64 -13.28
C ALA A 87 -9.67 -2.50 -14.43
N ALA A 88 -8.47 -3.03 -14.29
CA ALA A 88 -7.86 -3.99 -15.21
C ALA A 88 -8.39 -5.44 -15.03
N GLY A 89 -9.24 -5.67 -14.04
CA GLY A 89 -9.84 -6.98 -13.76
C GLY A 89 -9.03 -7.89 -12.85
N VAL A 90 -8.02 -7.36 -12.15
CA VAL A 90 -7.29 -8.13 -11.11
C VAL A 90 -8.28 -8.51 -10.01
N PRO A 91 -8.39 -9.82 -9.63
CA PRO A 91 -9.38 -10.30 -8.68
C PRO A 91 -8.97 -9.98 -7.22
N ILE A 92 -9.01 -8.71 -6.86
CA ILE A 92 -8.61 -8.19 -5.54
C ILE A 92 -9.74 -7.43 -4.87
N LYS A 93 -9.73 -7.45 -3.53
CA LYS A 93 -10.51 -6.55 -2.67
C LYS A 93 -9.62 -5.93 -1.61
N ALA A 94 -9.99 -4.75 -1.14
CA ALA A 94 -9.38 -4.14 0.03
C ALA A 94 -9.96 -4.77 1.30
N ILE A 95 -9.10 -5.35 2.15
CA ILE A 95 -9.47 -5.96 3.43
C ILE A 95 -9.13 -5.06 4.63
N ALA A 96 -8.36 -4.01 4.42
CA ALA A 96 -8.13 -2.91 5.34
C ALA A 96 -7.79 -1.65 4.54
N ALA A 97 -8.08 -0.49 5.11
CA ALA A 97 -7.66 0.79 4.58
C ALA A 97 -6.61 1.44 5.49
N THR A 98 -5.76 2.26 4.90
CA THR A 98 -4.89 3.19 5.62
C THR A 98 -5.26 4.61 5.25
N ARG A 99 -5.11 5.53 6.19
CA ARG A 99 -5.16 6.98 5.94
C ARG A 99 -3.87 7.61 6.41
N GLU A 100 -3.41 8.58 5.63
CA GLU A 100 -2.24 9.39 5.97
C GLU A 100 -2.45 10.84 5.51
N ASN A 101 -1.70 11.75 6.13
CA ASN A 101 -1.58 13.11 5.61
C ASN A 101 -0.76 13.07 4.32
N ARG A 102 -1.31 13.64 3.26
CA ARG A 102 -0.72 13.67 1.92
C ARG A 102 0.27 14.81 1.67
N GLY A 103 0.75 15.47 2.71
CA GLY A 103 1.84 16.44 2.58
C GLY A 103 3.15 15.84 2.06
N GLY A 104 3.33 14.52 2.22
CA GLY A 104 4.44 13.74 1.66
C GLY A 104 4.17 13.11 0.29
N LEU A 105 3.06 13.42 -0.35
CA LEU A 105 2.79 13.12 -1.77
C LEU A 105 2.86 14.44 -2.53
N ALA A 106 3.87 14.64 -3.38
CA ALA A 106 4.14 15.98 -3.91
C ALA A 106 4.67 15.98 -5.34
N ILE A 107 4.51 17.14 -5.98
CA ILE A 107 5.18 17.49 -7.23
C ILE A 107 6.40 18.33 -6.85
N MET A 108 7.58 17.76 -7.07
CA MET A 108 8.89 18.32 -6.72
C MET A 108 9.54 18.99 -7.92
N VAL A 109 10.16 20.12 -7.68
CA VAL A 109 11.02 20.79 -8.67
C VAL A 109 12.40 21.06 -8.05
N PRO A 110 13.49 21.14 -8.85
CA PRO A 110 14.80 21.52 -8.34
C PRO A 110 14.76 22.87 -7.62
N LYS A 111 15.69 23.06 -6.69
CA LYS A 111 15.83 24.30 -5.89
C LYS A 111 15.74 25.55 -6.74
N ASP A 112 16.49 25.59 -7.83
CA ASP A 112 16.65 26.74 -8.71
C ASP A 112 15.72 26.70 -9.94
N SER A 113 14.70 25.83 -9.93
CA SER A 113 13.73 25.75 -11.01
C SER A 113 12.92 27.04 -11.14
N PRO A 114 12.67 27.52 -12.37
CA PRO A 114 11.79 28.67 -12.62
C PRO A 114 10.32 28.35 -12.36
N VAL A 115 9.95 27.07 -12.24
CA VAL A 115 8.57 26.62 -11.97
C VAL A 115 8.21 26.95 -10.53
N GLN A 116 7.17 27.77 -10.33
CA GLN A 116 6.72 28.23 -9.01
C GLN A 116 5.31 27.72 -8.65
N SER A 117 4.52 27.35 -9.66
CA SER A 117 3.11 27.01 -9.51
C SER A 117 2.72 25.86 -10.43
N ILE A 118 1.49 25.33 -10.27
CA ILE A 118 0.92 24.32 -11.17
C ILE A 118 0.73 24.87 -12.58
N GLN A 119 0.42 26.15 -12.74
CA GLN A 119 0.27 26.80 -14.04
C GLN A 119 1.56 26.75 -14.86
N ASP A 120 2.71 26.83 -14.21
CA ASP A 120 4.03 26.78 -14.86
C ASP A 120 4.41 25.39 -15.37
N LEU A 121 3.65 24.35 -14.97
CA LEU A 121 3.86 22.99 -15.46
C LEU A 121 3.34 22.73 -16.87
N LYS A 122 2.58 23.66 -17.45
CA LYS A 122 2.03 23.49 -18.80
C LYS A 122 3.14 23.20 -19.81
N GLY A 123 3.02 22.06 -20.51
CA GLY A 123 4.00 21.59 -21.49
C GLY A 123 5.29 21.00 -20.88
N LYS A 124 5.47 21.00 -19.55
CA LYS A 124 6.64 20.46 -18.86
C LYS A 124 6.62 18.94 -18.79
N ARG A 125 7.83 18.35 -18.68
CA ARG A 125 8.03 16.91 -18.50
C ARG A 125 7.99 16.59 -17.02
N ILE A 126 7.10 15.68 -16.62
CA ILE A 126 6.93 15.24 -15.22
C ILE A 126 7.21 13.75 -15.12
N ALA A 127 8.24 13.37 -14.38
CA ALA A 127 8.50 11.97 -14.07
C ALA A 127 7.52 11.47 -13.01
N THR A 128 6.97 10.28 -13.19
CA THR A 128 6.17 9.55 -12.19
C THR A 128 5.93 8.11 -12.64
N GLY A 129 5.43 7.23 -11.76
CA GLY A 129 4.96 5.90 -12.14
C GLY A 129 3.56 5.97 -12.79
N ARG A 130 3.35 5.25 -13.89
CA ARG A 130 2.00 5.13 -14.48
C ARG A 130 1.04 4.50 -13.46
N GLY A 131 -0.12 5.12 -13.23
CA GLY A 131 -1.11 4.62 -12.28
C GLY A 131 -0.65 4.65 -10.81
N SER A 132 0.43 5.39 -10.48
CA SER A 132 0.88 5.58 -9.11
C SER A 132 0.13 6.73 -8.43
N ILE A 133 0.29 6.85 -7.10
CA ILE A 133 -0.19 8.02 -6.35
C ILE A 133 0.49 9.32 -6.81
N GLY A 134 1.74 9.25 -7.34
CA GLY A 134 2.40 10.40 -7.99
C GLY A 134 1.68 10.83 -9.27
N HIS A 135 1.18 9.88 -10.08
CA HIS A 135 0.35 10.22 -11.24
C HIS A 135 -0.97 10.86 -10.79
N GLN A 136 -1.59 10.33 -9.74
CA GLN A 136 -2.82 10.85 -9.12
C GLN A 136 -2.66 12.31 -8.69
N VAL A 137 -1.61 12.67 -7.96
CA VAL A 137 -1.45 14.02 -7.43
C VAL A 137 -1.27 15.04 -8.56
N VAL A 138 -0.64 14.67 -9.68
CA VAL A 138 -0.54 15.57 -10.85
C VAL A 138 -1.91 15.82 -11.44
N LEU A 139 -2.70 14.78 -11.69
CA LEU A 139 -4.04 14.91 -12.25
C LEU A 139 -4.95 15.74 -11.34
N ALA A 140 -4.95 15.45 -10.04
CA ALA A 140 -5.73 16.19 -9.06
C ALA A 140 -5.30 17.66 -8.96
N ALA A 141 -3.98 17.94 -9.01
CA ALA A 141 -3.46 19.30 -8.98
C ALA A 141 -3.82 20.09 -10.24
N LEU A 142 -3.76 19.47 -11.43
CA LEU A 142 -4.19 20.09 -12.68
C LEU A 142 -5.69 20.41 -12.65
N GLU A 143 -6.54 19.44 -12.25
CA GLU A 143 -7.99 19.64 -12.13
C GLU A 143 -8.32 20.78 -11.15
N ASN A 144 -7.69 20.77 -9.97
CA ASN A 144 -7.90 21.81 -8.95
C ASN A 144 -7.41 23.21 -9.41
N ALA A 145 -6.43 23.26 -10.30
CA ALA A 145 -5.93 24.49 -10.90
C ALA A 145 -6.72 24.93 -12.15
N GLY A 146 -7.75 24.20 -12.54
CA GLY A 146 -8.55 24.47 -13.75
C GLY A 146 -7.80 24.21 -15.06
N LEU A 147 -6.74 23.38 -15.03
CA LEU A 147 -5.97 23.04 -16.20
C LEU A 147 -6.45 21.72 -16.82
N PRO A 148 -6.30 21.56 -18.16
CA PRO A 148 -6.55 20.28 -18.81
C PRO A 148 -5.68 19.17 -18.20
N LEU A 149 -6.21 17.94 -18.08
CA LEU A 149 -5.49 16.81 -17.49
C LEU A 149 -4.31 16.33 -18.36
N ASP A 150 -4.26 16.73 -19.61
CA ASP A 150 -3.19 16.52 -20.58
C ASP A 150 -2.24 17.74 -20.75
N ALA A 151 -2.35 18.74 -19.86
CA ALA A 151 -1.54 19.95 -19.93
C ALA A 151 -0.04 19.71 -19.75
N VAL A 152 0.36 18.54 -19.25
CA VAL A 152 1.76 18.16 -18.97
C VAL A 152 2.19 16.95 -19.80
N ARG A 153 3.51 16.73 -19.91
CA ARG A 153 4.09 15.57 -20.57
C ARG A 153 4.55 14.57 -19.50
N PHE A 154 3.81 13.48 -19.32
CA PHE A 154 4.22 12.43 -18.40
C PHE A 154 5.38 11.62 -18.97
N VAL A 155 6.40 11.39 -18.13
CA VAL A 155 7.52 10.47 -18.35
C VAL A 155 7.37 9.37 -17.32
N PHE A 156 6.85 8.20 -17.75
CA PHE A 156 6.54 7.11 -16.83
C PHE A 156 7.77 6.26 -16.55
N LEU A 157 8.25 6.31 -15.31
CA LEU A 157 9.46 5.67 -14.82
C LEU A 157 9.23 5.02 -13.44
N LEU A 158 10.00 3.99 -13.12
CA LEU A 158 10.09 3.48 -11.75
C LEU A 158 10.84 4.50 -10.86
N PRO A 159 10.66 4.46 -9.53
CA PRO A 159 11.19 5.51 -8.64
C PRO A 159 12.69 5.77 -8.78
N ALA A 160 13.51 4.73 -8.94
CA ALA A 160 14.98 4.89 -9.09
C ALA A 160 15.33 5.65 -10.39
N ASP A 161 14.72 5.27 -11.52
CA ASP A 161 14.94 5.89 -12.82
C ASP A 161 14.35 7.31 -12.85
N ALA A 162 13.19 7.52 -12.21
CA ALA A 162 12.56 8.82 -12.07
C ALA A 162 13.47 9.78 -11.29
N LYS A 163 14.09 9.32 -10.20
CA LYS A 163 15.07 10.09 -9.43
C LYS A 163 16.29 10.48 -10.29
N ALA A 164 16.84 9.52 -11.05
CA ALA A 164 17.96 9.77 -11.94
C ALA A 164 17.62 10.80 -13.03
N ALA A 165 16.45 10.66 -13.68
CA ALA A 165 15.97 11.61 -14.69
C ALA A 165 15.73 13.01 -14.10
N TYR A 166 15.20 13.10 -12.89
CA TYR A 166 14.99 14.35 -12.16
C TYR A 166 16.33 15.01 -11.80
N SER A 167 17.26 14.27 -11.21
CA SER A 167 18.56 14.80 -10.79
C SER A 167 19.44 15.25 -11.95
N SER A 168 19.30 14.63 -13.14
CA SER A 168 20.04 15.02 -14.36
C SER A 168 19.38 16.17 -15.15
N GLY A 169 18.16 16.62 -14.77
CA GLY A 169 17.39 17.60 -15.53
C GLY A 169 16.76 17.04 -16.82
N ALA A 170 16.72 15.72 -17.00
CA ALA A 170 16.02 15.09 -18.10
C ALA A 170 14.50 15.29 -18.04
N VAL A 171 13.98 15.60 -16.85
CA VAL A 171 12.59 16.02 -16.61
C VAL A 171 12.57 17.32 -15.79
N ASP A 172 11.49 18.07 -15.90
CA ASP A 172 11.34 19.38 -15.28
C ASP A 172 10.80 19.30 -13.84
N ALA A 173 10.07 18.22 -13.53
CA ALA A 173 9.50 17.93 -12.22
C ALA A 173 9.42 16.41 -11.97
N TRP A 174 9.31 16.04 -10.69
CA TRP A 174 9.08 14.67 -10.25
C TRP A 174 7.88 14.61 -9.31
N ALA A 175 6.83 13.92 -9.71
CA ALA A 175 5.71 13.65 -8.86
C ALA A 175 5.94 12.32 -8.12
N THR A 176 6.14 12.41 -6.80
CA THR A 176 6.61 11.30 -5.98
C THR A 176 6.03 11.37 -4.56
N TRP A 177 6.42 10.41 -3.74
CA TRP A 177 5.94 10.20 -2.37
C TRP A 177 7.10 9.94 -1.40
N GLU A 178 6.78 9.74 -0.13
CA GLU A 178 7.79 9.44 0.88
C GLU A 178 8.45 8.06 0.67
N PRO A 179 9.73 7.91 0.97
CA PRO A 179 10.64 8.88 1.60
C PRO A 179 11.28 9.87 0.63
N TYR A 180 11.00 9.78 -0.68
CA TYR A 180 11.67 10.56 -1.72
C TYR A 180 11.42 12.08 -1.55
N VAL A 181 10.20 12.46 -1.17
CA VAL A 181 9.88 13.87 -0.93
C VAL A 181 10.76 14.44 0.19
N SER A 182 10.81 13.77 1.34
CA SER A 182 11.68 14.19 2.45
C SER A 182 13.17 14.17 2.09
N GLN A 183 13.61 13.18 1.28
CA GLN A 183 15.00 13.14 0.80
C GLN A 183 15.33 14.37 -0.06
N GLU A 184 14.49 14.66 -1.05
CA GLU A 184 14.76 15.77 -1.96
C GLU A 184 14.67 17.13 -1.26
N GLU A 185 13.72 17.31 -0.32
CA GLU A 185 13.65 18.54 0.48
C GLU A 185 14.90 18.74 1.34
N LEU A 186 15.31 17.72 2.09
CA LEU A 186 16.35 17.84 3.10
C LEU A 186 17.78 17.73 2.53
N LEU A 187 17.97 16.95 1.47
CA LEU A 187 19.31 16.65 0.94
C LEU A 187 19.64 17.46 -0.32
N SER A 188 18.65 17.79 -1.14
CA SER A 188 18.83 18.50 -2.42
C SER A 188 18.27 19.92 -2.38
N GLY A 189 17.53 20.31 -1.33
CA GLY A 189 16.86 21.59 -1.23
C GLY A 189 15.74 21.76 -2.28
N ALA A 190 15.23 20.68 -2.82
CA ALA A 190 14.13 20.71 -3.77
C ALA A 190 12.86 21.32 -3.17
N ARG A 191 12.02 21.90 -4.00
CA ARG A 191 10.79 22.57 -3.58
C ARG A 191 9.55 21.77 -3.98
N ARG A 192 8.58 21.74 -3.10
CA ARG A 192 7.22 21.26 -3.44
C ARG A 192 6.43 22.42 -4.03
N ILE A 193 5.89 22.25 -5.23
CA ILE A 193 5.00 23.24 -5.85
C ILE A 193 3.53 22.88 -5.68
N ALA A 194 3.24 21.61 -5.36
CA ALA A 194 1.95 21.12 -4.90
C ALA A 194 2.15 19.83 -4.08
N ASN A 195 1.19 19.53 -3.24
CA ASN A 195 1.11 18.27 -2.51
C ASN A 195 -0.32 17.71 -2.55
N GLY A 196 -0.49 16.53 -1.99
CA GLY A 196 -1.79 15.84 -2.00
C GLY A 196 -2.81 16.31 -0.97
N GLU A 197 -2.43 17.23 -0.05
CA GLU A 197 -3.34 17.72 1.00
C GLU A 197 -4.56 18.41 0.39
N GLY A 198 -5.76 17.97 0.82
CA GLY A 198 -7.01 18.53 0.34
C GLY A 198 -7.42 18.17 -1.10
N ILE A 199 -6.51 17.58 -1.89
CA ILE A 199 -6.78 17.23 -3.30
C ILE A 199 -6.72 15.73 -3.59
N THR A 200 -6.14 14.93 -2.69
CA THR A 200 -6.18 13.47 -2.75
C THR A 200 -6.69 12.89 -1.43
N PRO A 201 -7.40 11.74 -1.44
CA PRO A 201 -8.05 11.20 -0.24
C PRO A 201 -7.11 10.72 0.86
N GLY A 202 -5.84 10.48 0.55
CA GLY A 202 -4.89 9.94 1.51
C GLY A 202 -5.12 8.47 1.85
N LEU A 203 -5.69 7.70 0.96
CA LEU A 203 -5.98 6.29 1.14
C LEU A 203 -4.83 5.39 0.65
N GLY A 204 -4.70 4.26 1.31
CA GLY A 204 -4.00 3.08 0.84
C GLY A 204 -4.81 1.86 1.26
N PHE A 205 -4.57 0.72 0.61
CA PHE A 205 -5.35 -0.49 0.84
C PHE A 205 -4.46 -1.71 1.04
N GLN A 206 -4.76 -2.49 2.07
CA GLN A 206 -4.31 -3.87 2.12
C GLN A 206 -5.17 -4.65 1.13
N ALA A 207 -4.66 -4.80 -0.08
CA ALA A 207 -5.31 -5.56 -1.12
C ALA A 207 -5.08 -7.05 -0.89
N ALA A 208 -6.12 -7.86 -1.05
CA ALA A 208 -6.03 -9.31 -1.00
C ALA A 208 -6.78 -9.92 -2.18
N ARG A 209 -6.27 -11.04 -2.70
CA ARG A 209 -6.95 -11.80 -3.74
C ARG A 209 -8.26 -12.37 -3.22
N THR A 210 -9.28 -12.40 -4.06
CA THR A 210 -10.60 -12.95 -3.69
C THR A 210 -10.52 -14.42 -3.26
N GLU A 211 -9.67 -15.22 -3.94
CA GLU A 211 -9.43 -16.62 -3.57
C GLU A 211 -8.71 -16.75 -2.23
N ALA A 212 -7.74 -15.87 -1.94
CA ALA A 212 -7.05 -15.84 -0.65
C ALA A 212 -8.00 -15.42 0.48
N ILE A 213 -8.90 -14.47 0.24
CA ILE A 213 -9.95 -14.08 1.20
C ILE A 213 -10.83 -15.28 1.55
N ALA A 214 -11.23 -16.08 0.56
CA ALA A 214 -12.05 -17.26 0.78
C ALA A 214 -11.30 -18.39 1.52
N ALA A 215 -10.04 -18.64 1.14
CA ALA A 215 -9.28 -19.80 1.64
C ALA A 215 -8.49 -19.52 2.92
N ARG A 216 -8.12 -18.27 3.21
CA ARG A 216 -7.14 -17.87 4.24
C ARG A 216 -7.62 -16.73 5.13
N ARG A 217 -8.93 -16.60 5.29
CA ARG A 217 -9.54 -15.51 6.08
C ARG A 217 -8.97 -15.37 7.50
N PRO A 218 -8.75 -16.45 8.29
CA PRO A 218 -8.20 -16.31 9.63
C PRO A 218 -6.78 -15.70 9.64
N GLU A 219 -5.91 -16.11 8.71
CA GLU A 219 -4.55 -15.59 8.63
C GLU A 219 -4.53 -14.13 8.14
N LEU A 220 -5.39 -13.78 7.17
CA LEU A 220 -5.56 -12.41 6.72
C LEU A 220 -6.11 -11.50 7.83
N ALA A 221 -7.08 -11.99 8.62
CA ALA A 221 -7.61 -11.27 9.78
C ALA A 221 -6.53 -11.03 10.84
N GLU A 222 -5.72 -12.04 11.15
CA GLU A 222 -4.61 -11.89 12.09
C GLU A 222 -3.55 -10.93 11.56
N PHE A 223 -3.25 -10.97 10.25
CA PHE A 223 -2.32 -10.05 9.62
C PHE A 223 -2.77 -8.59 9.74
N VAL A 224 -4.02 -8.27 9.37
CA VAL A 224 -4.52 -6.88 9.45
C VAL A 224 -4.67 -6.40 10.89
N ARG A 225 -5.01 -7.29 11.85
CA ARG A 225 -5.02 -6.98 13.28
C ARG A 225 -3.64 -6.53 13.76
N ARG A 226 -2.60 -7.30 13.45
CA ARG A 226 -1.22 -7.00 13.83
C ARG A 226 -0.68 -5.77 13.12
N LEU A 227 -1.02 -5.58 11.85
CA LEU A 227 -0.64 -4.38 11.09
C LEU A 227 -1.26 -3.12 11.71
N ALA A 228 -2.53 -3.18 12.14
CA ALA A 228 -3.19 -2.07 12.82
C ALA A 228 -2.48 -1.71 14.13
N ALA A 229 -2.15 -2.70 14.96
CA ALA A 229 -1.39 -2.50 16.20
C ALA A 229 0.01 -1.93 15.92
N ALA A 230 0.71 -2.44 14.91
CA ALA A 230 2.04 -1.96 14.53
C ALA A 230 2.03 -0.49 14.09
N ARG A 231 1.06 -0.08 13.31
CA ARG A 231 0.93 1.33 12.86
C ARG A 231 0.55 2.25 14.02
N ALA A 232 -0.31 1.83 14.92
CA ALA A 232 -0.64 2.60 16.11
C ALA A 232 0.60 2.78 17.01
N TRP A 233 1.36 1.71 17.23
CA TRP A 233 2.65 1.77 17.93
C TRP A 233 3.64 2.73 17.26
N ALA A 234 3.79 2.69 15.93
CA ALA A 234 4.71 3.56 15.21
C ALA A 234 4.36 5.05 15.36
N ASN A 235 3.07 5.39 15.35
CA ASN A 235 2.61 6.77 15.58
C ASN A 235 2.87 7.24 17.02
N ALA A 236 2.81 6.35 18.00
CA ALA A 236 3.15 6.66 19.39
C ALA A 236 4.68 6.73 19.62
N ASN A 237 5.50 6.14 18.73
CA ASN A 237 6.95 5.98 18.88
C ASN A 237 7.73 6.53 17.67
N VAL A 238 7.32 7.67 17.12
CA VAL A 238 7.82 8.21 15.83
C VAL A 238 9.34 8.25 15.75
N SER A 239 10.03 8.85 16.74
CA SER A 239 11.49 8.99 16.71
C SER A 239 12.21 7.64 16.84
N GLY A 240 11.69 6.72 17.68
CA GLY A 240 12.23 5.37 17.83
C GLY A 240 12.08 4.56 16.54
N TYR A 241 10.90 4.60 15.94
CA TYR A 241 10.63 3.92 14.67
C TYR A 241 11.46 4.52 13.52
N ALA A 242 11.58 5.85 13.44
CA ALA A 242 12.39 6.53 12.45
C ALA A 242 13.86 6.08 12.49
N LYS A 243 14.43 5.93 13.69
CA LYS A 243 15.81 5.44 13.86
C LYS A 243 15.96 4.00 13.36
N THR A 244 15.05 3.11 13.73
CA THR A 244 15.07 1.70 13.27
C THR A 244 14.92 1.62 11.75
N TRP A 245 13.95 2.33 11.21
CA TRP A 245 13.68 2.36 9.77
C TRP A 245 14.84 2.94 8.96
N SER A 246 15.46 4.02 9.46
CA SER A 246 16.65 4.66 8.89
C SER A 246 17.80 3.66 8.73
N GLY A 247 18.08 2.86 9.76
CA GLY A 247 19.10 1.79 9.69
C GLY A 247 18.75 0.70 8.67
N LEU A 248 17.49 0.27 8.64
CA LEU A 248 17.01 -0.76 7.70
C LEU A 248 17.12 -0.29 6.23
N MET A 249 16.79 0.97 5.96
CA MET A 249 16.70 1.51 4.60
C MET A 249 17.98 2.20 4.13
N ASN A 250 18.96 2.36 5.02
CA ASN A 250 20.18 3.13 4.78
C ASN A 250 19.87 4.57 4.31
N VAL A 251 18.95 5.24 5.03
CA VAL A 251 18.52 6.62 4.78
C VAL A 251 18.82 7.44 6.03
N PRO A 252 19.29 8.69 5.93
CA PRO A 252 19.55 9.53 7.10
C PRO A 252 18.34 9.64 8.03
N ALA A 253 18.57 9.48 9.35
CA ALA A 253 17.48 9.50 10.34
C ALA A 253 16.59 10.76 10.27
N PRO A 254 17.11 11.99 10.00
CA PRO A 254 16.25 13.16 9.82
C PRO A 254 15.22 13.03 8.70
N VAL A 255 15.53 12.29 7.62
CA VAL A 255 14.60 12.04 6.52
C VAL A 255 13.43 11.16 6.99
N ALA A 256 13.73 10.06 7.67
CA ALA A 256 12.71 9.16 8.21
C ALA A 256 11.83 9.87 9.26
N GLU A 257 12.45 10.66 10.14
CA GLU A 257 11.71 11.41 11.16
C GLU A 257 10.81 12.49 10.56
N HIS A 258 11.31 13.21 9.55
CA HIS A 258 10.54 14.21 8.81
C HIS A 258 9.31 13.59 8.13
N TRP A 259 9.50 12.45 7.46
CA TRP A 259 8.41 11.68 6.88
C TRP A 259 7.37 11.26 7.90
N PHE A 260 7.78 10.51 8.94
CA PHE A 260 6.81 9.91 9.89
C PHE A 260 6.04 10.94 10.70
N LYS A 261 6.69 12.06 11.06
CA LYS A 261 5.99 13.19 11.70
C LYS A 261 4.92 13.81 10.80
N ARG A 262 5.17 13.85 9.49
CA ARG A 262 4.24 14.41 8.51
C ARG A 262 3.12 13.45 8.14
N ALA A 263 3.43 12.17 7.91
CA ALA A 263 2.48 11.21 7.35
C ALA A 263 1.38 10.79 8.33
N GLY A 264 1.73 10.48 9.58
CA GLY A 264 0.77 10.00 10.57
C GLY A 264 -0.07 8.81 10.07
N THR A 265 0.55 7.87 9.33
CA THR A 265 -0.13 6.76 8.68
C THR A 265 -0.81 5.85 9.72
N ARG A 266 -2.12 5.65 9.59
CA ARG A 266 -2.91 4.78 10.48
C ARG A 266 -3.77 3.82 9.69
N VAL A 267 -3.95 2.62 10.20
CA VAL A 267 -4.96 1.68 9.69
C VAL A 267 -6.33 2.15 10.18
N VAL A 268 -7.31 2.12 9.29
CA VAL A 268 -8.70 2.47 9.58
C VAL A 268 -9.63 1.36 9.11
N THR A 269 -10.80 1.28 9.74
CA THR A 269 -11.88 0.41 9.27
C THR A 269 -12.39 0.87 7.91
N ILE A 270 -12.89 -0.06 7.12
CA ILE A 270 -13.55 0.22 5.86
C ILE A 270 -14.99 0.62 6.16
N ASP A 271 -15.32 1.88 5.95
CA ASP A 271 -16.63 2.49 6.14
C ASP A 271 -17.08 3.27 4.90
N ASP A 272 -18.23 3.94 5.00
CA ASP A 272 -18.79 4.76 3.92
C ASP A 272 -17.87 5.91 3.52
N SER A 273 -17.09 6.48 4.45
CA SER A 273 -16.16 7.57 4.15
C SER A 273 -15.01 7.09 3.25
N VAL A 274 -14.51 5.86 3.49
CA VAL A 274 -13.50 5.22 2.65
C VAL A 274 -14.05 4.97 1.25
N ALA A 275 -15.30 4.47 1.14
CA ALA A 275 -15.94 4.22 -0.15
C ALA A 275 -16.18 5.51 -0.95
N VAL A 276 -16.62 6.59 -0.30
CA VAL A 276 -16.83 7.90 -0.93
C VAL A 276 -15.51 8.49 -1.43
N ASP A 277 -14.47 8.39 -0.62
CA ASP A 277 -13.16 8.94 -0.97
C ASP A 277 -12.50 8.16 -2.11
N GLU A 278 -12.60 6.82 -2.10
CA GLU A 278 -12.11 6.00 -3.20
C GLU A 278 -12.90 6.23 -4.49
N GLN A 279 -14.21 6.47 -4.38
CA GLN A 279 -15.04 6.80 -5.56
C GLN A 279 -14.59 8.09 -6.24
N LYS A 280 -14.14 9.11 -5.49
CA LYS A 280 -13.57 10.35 -6.07
C LYS A 280 -12.35 10.07 -6.94
N ASN A 281 -11.48 9.12 -6.49
CA ASN A 281 -10.32 8.69 -7.28
C ASN A 281 -10.73 8.00 -8.57
N ILE A 282 -11.64 7.03 -8.47
CA ILE A 282 -12.18 6.32 -9.64
C ILE A 282 -12.73 7.32 -10.65
N ASP A 283 -13.55 8.27 -10.18
CA ASP A 283 -14.18 9.26 -11.03
C ASP A 283 -13.15 10.22 -11.67
N LEU A 284 -12.07 10.59 -10.97
CA LEU A 284 -10.95 11.34 -11.55
C LEU A 284 -10.28 10.57 -12.70
N TYR A 285 -10.03 9.27 -12.53
CA TYR A 285 -9.40 8.46 -13.56
C TYR A 285 -10.30 8.20 -14.77
N VAL A 286 -11.62 8.13 -14.56
CA VAL A 286 -12.59 8.09 -15.65
C VAL A 286 -12.58 9.40 -16.44
N ARG A 287 -12.59 10.56 -15.76
CA ARG A 287 -12.48 11.88 -16.43
C ARG A 287 -11.15 12.04 -17.17
N ALA A 288 -10.06 11.49 -16.63
CA ALA A 288 -8.75 11.51 -17.28
C ALA A 288 -8.64 10.51 -18.45
N GLY A 289 -9.68 9.72 -18.75
CA GLY A 289 -9.66 8.69 -19.79
C GLY A 289 -8.75 7.50 -19.52
N LEU A 290 -8.29 7.34 -18.26
CA LEU A 290 -7.35 6.30 -17.85
C LEU A 290 -8.07 5.01 -17.45
N VAL A 291 -9.29 5.12 -16.96
CA VAL A 291 -10.20 4.01 -16.66
C VAL A 291 -11.39 4.10 -17.62
N ARG A 292 -11.56 3.09 -18.47
CA ARG A 292 -12.58 3.11 -19.54
C ARG A 292 -14.01 2.95 -19.01
N ARG A 293 -14.19 2.20 -17.95
CA ARG A 293 -15.48 1.91 -17.34
C ARG A 293 -15.43 2.30 -15.87
N ARG A 294 -16.38 3.13 -15.45
CA ARG A 294 -16.59 3.45 -14.05
C ARG A 294 -16.92 2.17 -13.27
N ILE A 295 -16.20 1.97 -12.18
CA ILE A 295 -16.42 0.89 -11.22
C ILE A 295 -16.92 1.50 -9.92
N GLU A 296 -17.69 0.73 -9.15
CA GLU A 296 -18.19 1.19 -7.86
C GLU A 296 -17.16 0.86 -6.76
N ALA A 297 -16.72 1.85 -6.01
CA ALA A 297 -15.74 1.67 -4.94
C ALA A 297 -16.21 0.61 -3.92
N ARG A 298 -17.51 0.60 -3.57
CA ARG A 298 -18.09 -0.36 -2.62
C ARG A 298 -17.89 -1.82 -3.04
N ASP A 299 -17.88 -2.10 -4.34
CA ASP A 299 -17.68 -3.47 -4.86
C ASP A 299 -16.24 -3.95 -4.66
N LEU A 300 -15.30 -3.04 -4.44
CA LEU A 300 -13.88 -3.33 -4.23
C LEU A 300 -13.51 -3.47 -2.76
N LEU A 301 -14.39 -3.14 -1.83
CA LEU A 301 -14.12 -3.06 -0.41
C LEU A 301 -14.76 -4.24 0.34
N ASP A 302 -14.02 -4.85 1.27
CA ASP A 302 -14.50 -5.93 2.14
C ASP A 302 -14.43 -5.50 3.62
N PRO A 303 -15.52 -4.95 4.18
CA PRO A 303 -15.55 -4.50 5.57
C PRO A 303 -15.58 -5.64 6.59
N SER A 304 -15.67 -6.90 6.17
CA SER A 304 -15.77 -8.05 7.08
C SER A 304 -14.50 -8.32 7.91
N PHE A 305 -13.43 -7.56 7.68
CA PHE A 305 -12.20 -7.56 8.48
C PHE A 305 -12.16 -6.45 9.53
N ASN A 306 -13.17 -5.59 9.63
CA ASN A 306 -13.19 -4.43 10.52
C ASN A 306 -13.02 -4.81 12.00
N ASP A 307 -13.59 -5.92 12.45
CA ASP A 307 -13.43 -6.39 13.83
C ASP A 307 -11.98 -6.72 14.17
N ALA A 308 -11.24 -7.32 13.23
CA ALA A 308 -9.82 -7.61 13.39
C ALA A 308 -8.99 -6.31 13.48
N ILE A 309 -9.30 -5.34 12.62
CA ILE A 309 -8.66 -4.00 12.65
C ILE A 309 -8.89 -3.34 14.01
N GLN A 310 -10.14 -3.27 14.47
CA GLN A 310 -10.49 -2.66 15.76
C GLN A 310 -9.81 -3.37 16.93
N ALA A 311 -9.73 -4.71 16.90
CA ALA A 311 -9.01 -5.49 17.91
C ALA A 311 -7.51 -5.12 17.94
N GLY A 312 -6.89 -4.93 16.78
CA GLY A 312 -5.51 -4.48 16.67
C GLY A 312 -5.29 -3.07 17.25
N LEU A 313 -6.17 -2.14 16.92
CA LEU A 313 -6.09 -0.76 17.44
C LEU A 313 -6.27 -0.68 18.98
N ARG A 314 -7.03 -1.60 19.58
CA ARG A 314 -7.18 -1.66 21.04
C ARG A 314 -6.00 -2.31 21.77
N SER A 315 -5.17 -3.07 21.08
CA SER A 315 -4.02 -3.79 21.65
C SER A 315 -2.68 -3.04 21.51
N ALA A 316 -2.69 -1.84 20.97
CA ALA A 316 -1.50 -1.02 20.67
C ALA A 316 -1.06 -0.14 21.85
#